data_839d2878f8954b6058c3e0097979b457
#
_entry.id   839d2878f8954b6058c3e0097979b457
#
_cell.length_a   1.000
_cell.length_b   1.000
_cell.length_c   1.000
_cell.angle_alpha   90.00
_cell.angle_beta   90.00
_cell.angle_gamma   90.00
#
_symmetry.space_group_name_H-M   'P 1'
#
loop_
_entity.id
_entity.type
_entity.pdbx_description
1 polymer ?
#
loop_
_entity_poly.entity_id
_entity_poly.type
_entity_poly.pdbx_seq_one_letter_code
_entity_poly.pdbx_strand_id
1 'polypeptide(L)'
;MKKWIKILLVTLGIIAVLVVTTILLLPPIAKNYLEKHSKELVGRQITIEKLRFNVLNGKLRIDQIAMLEPDDSTTFASLGNFYTRIHLLPLLRQRIHIDAVLIDKPYLNVYQDGTSFNFDDLLTRFLTPADTVEKAPSNPWTVDIDDIKIHNGELTYKDMQRNVTWGFNELDIDAVSYTHLRAHETDSYL
;
A
#
# COMPACT_ATOMS: atom_id res chain seq x y z
N MET A 1 25.45 -28.25 -34.17
CA MET A 1 24.49 -27.22 -33.76
C MET A 1 24.79 -25.92 -34.47
N LYS A 2 23.83 -25.36 -35.20
CA LYS A 2 24.04 -24.16 -36.04
C LYS A 2 24.43 -22.97 -35.14
N LYS A 3 25.40 -22.14 -35.56
CA LYS A 3 25.91 -20.97 -34.81
C LYS A 3 24.81 -20.06 -34.30
N TRP A 4 23.73 -19.94 -35.02
CA TRP A 4 22.52 -19.17 -34.65
C TRP A 4 21.85 -19.66 -33.37
N ILE A 5 21.78 -20.96 -33.11
CA ILE A 5 21.20 -21.54 -31.86
C ILE A 5 22.07 -21.17 -30.68
N LYS A 6 23.41 -21.17 -30.83
CA LYS A 6 24.30 -20.74 -29.73
C LYS A 6 24.10 -19.26 -29.40
N ILE A 7 24.03 -18.40 -30.45
CA ILE A 7 23.79 -16.97 -30.25
C ILE A 7 22.44 -16.74 -29.59
N LEU A 8 21.38 -17.41 -30.03
CA LEU A 8 20.04 -17.29 -29.42
C LEU A 8 20.06 -17.71 -27.94
N LEU A 9 20.71 -18.84 -27.59
CA LEU A 9 20.81 -19.30 -26.22
C LEU A 9 21.60 -18.33 -25.34
N VAL A 10 22.72 -17.76 -25.85
CA VAL A 10 23.51 -16.77 -25.12
C VAL A 10 22.70 -15.50 -24.89
N THR A 11 22.01 -14.99 -25.93
CA THR A 11 21.15 -13.80 -25.81
C THR A 11 20.01 -14.02 -24.80
N LEU A 12 19.35 -15.19 -24.86
CA LEU A 12 18.30 -15.54 -23.90
C LEU A 12 18.85 -15.64 -22.47
N GLY A 13 20.06 -16.18 -22.31
CA GLY A 13 20.75 -16.25 -21.02
C GLY A 13 21.05 -14.86 -20.46
N ILE A 14 21.54 -13.94 -21.29
CA ILE A 14 21.80 -12.55 -20.87
C ILE A 14 20.52 -11.85 -20.46
N ILE A 15 19.45 -11.99 -21.26
CA ILE A 15 18.14 -11.42 -20.93
C ILE A 15 17.62 -11.99 -19.59
N ALA A 16 17.72 -13.30 -19.39
CA ALA A 16 17.30 -13.94 -18.14
C ALA A 16 18.09 -13.40 -16.93
N VAL A 17 19.40 -13.24 -17.04
CA VAL A 17 20.24 -12.65 -15.98
C VAL A 17 19.85 -11.20 -15.71
N LEU A 18 19.62 -10.37 -16.74
CA LEU A 18 19.19 -8.99 -16.57
C LEU A 18 17.83 -8.92 -15.85
N VAL A 19 16.86 -9.75 -16.25
CA VAL A 19 15.55 -9.80 -15.62
C VAL A 19 15.66 -10.21 -14.14
N VAL A 20 16.41 -11.25 -13.83
CA VAL A 20 16.63 -11.71 -12.44
C VAL A 20 17.31 -10.61 -11.62
N THR A 21 18.35 -9.97 -12.16
CA THR A 21 19.05 -8.88 -11.47
C THR A 21 18.11 -7.70 -11.18
N THR A 22 17.28 -7.30 -12.15
CA THR A 22 16.29 -6.25 -11.96
C THR A 22 15.29 -6.60 -10.87
N ILE A 23 14.76 -7.83 -10.87
CA ILE A 23 13.83 -8.33 -9.86
C ILE A 23 14.44 -8.29 -8.45
N LEU A 24 15.70 -8.66 -8.30
CA LEU A 24 16.39 -8.68 -7.00
C LEU A 24 16.72 -7.27 -6.48
N LEU A 25 17.02 -6.33 -7.37
CA LEU A 25 17.37 -4.96 -7.00
C LEU A 25 16.16 -4.04 -6.79
N LEU A 26 15.01 -4.38 -7.35
CA LEU A 26 13.80 -3.55 -7.28
C LEU A 26 13.36 -3.23 -5.84
N PRO A 27 13.25 -4.20 -4.90
CA PRO A 27 12.80 -3.92 -3.54
C PRO A 27 13.68 -2.95 -2.76
N PRO A 28 15.02 -3.10 -2.69
CA PRO A 28 15.86 -2.17 -1.96
C PRO A 28 15.91 -0.78 -2.60
N ILE A 29 15.83 -0.69 -3.93
CA ILE A 29 15.77 0.60 -4.63
C ILE A 29 14.44 1.30 -4.31
N ALA A 30 13.31 0.58 -4.37
CA ALA A 30 12.00 1.12 -4.05
C ALA A 30 11.93 1.58 -2.58
N LYS A 31 12.45 0.79 -1.64
CA LYS A 31 12.55 1.18 -0.23
C LYS A 31 13.31 2.50 -0.06
N ASN A 32 14.54 2.57 -0.57
CA ASN A 32 15.38 3.76 -0.45
C ASN A 32 14.73 4.99 -1.12
N TYR A 33 14.08 4.80 -2.25
CA TYR A 33 13.36 5.86 -2.94
C TYR A 33 12.21 6.40 -2.10
N LEU A 34 11.36 5.50 -1.56
CA LEU A 34 10.24 5.87 -0.70
C LEU A 34 10.70 6.60 0.56
N GLU A 35 11.69 6.09 1.27
CA GLU A 35 12.23 6.72 2.48
C GLU A 35 12.79 8.12 2.19
N LYS A 36 13.57 8.25 1.10
CA LYS A 36 14.22 9.50 0.75
C LYS A 36 13.26 10.59 0.27
N HIS A 37 12.19 10.20 -0.44
CA HIS A 37 11.23 11.13 -1.01
C HIS A 37 9.89 11.16 -0.26
N SER A 38 9.82 10.51 0.90
CA SER A 38 8.57 10.42 1.68
C SER A 38 8.00 11.79 2.05
N LYS A 39 8.84 12.76 2.40
CA LYS A 39 8.42 14.14 2.71
C LYS A 39 7.84 14.85 1.48
N GLU A 40 8.38 14.61 0.29
CA GLU A 40 7.85 15.17 -0.95
C GLU A 40 6.53 14.52 -1.34
N LEU A 41 6.44 13.19 -1.18
CA LEU A 41 5.28 12.39 -1.59
C LEU A 41 4.11 12.54 -0.63
N VAL A 42 4.37 12.44 0.67
CA VAL A 42 3.34 12.34 1.72
C VAL A 42 3.34 13.56 2.65
N GLY A 43 4.41 14.35 2.69
CA GLY A 43 4.58 15.47 3.62
C GLY A 43 5.29 15.08 4.92
N ARG A 44 5.52 13.80 5.15
CA ARG A 44 6.09 13.27 6.39
C ARG A 44 7.18 12.27 6.14
N GLN A 45 8.07 12.10 7.11
CA GLN A 45 9.11 11.09 7.04
C GLN A 45 8.51 9.70 7.23
N ILE A 46 8.80 8.81 6.29
CA ILE A 46 8.47 7.38 6.37
C ILE A 46 9.77 6.60 6.51
N THR A 47 9.76 5.60 7.38
CA THR A 47 10.83 4.63 7.54
C THR A 47 10.29 3.22 7.31
N ILE A 48 11.07 2.39 6.65
CA ILE A 48 10.71 1.00 6.33
C ILE A 48 11.90 0.13 6.74
N GLU A 49 11.70 -0.85 7.61
CA GLU A 49 12.81 -1.75 7.95
C GLU A 49 13.15 -2.66 6.78
N LYS A 50 12.16 -3.36 6.23
CA LYS A 50 12.37 -4.31 5.16
C LYS A 50 11.21 -4.35 4.18
N LEU A 51 11.53 -4.29 2.89
CA LEU A 51 10.58 -4.45 1.80
C LEU A 51 11.00 -5.65 0.95
N ARG A 52 10.09 -6.58 0.73
CA ARG A 52 10.29 -7.77 -0.09
C ARG A 52 9.16 -7.88 -1.11
N PHE A 53 9.52 -8.00 -2.35
CA PHE A 53 8.57 -8.21 -3.44
C PHE A 53 9.01 -9.39 -4.28
N ASN A 54 8.14 -10.39 -4.40
CA ASN A 54 8.37 -11.54 -5.27
C ASN A 54 7.56 -11.37 -6.55
N VAL A 55 8.22 -10.95 -7.61
CA VAL A 55 7.60 -10.69 -8.92
C VAL A 55 6.98 -11.95 -9.55
N LEU A 56 7.48 -13.15 -9.24
CA LEU A 56 6.95 -14.38 -9.84
C LEU A 56 5.54 -14.73 -9.36
N ASN A 57 5.23 -14.42 -8.10
CA ASN A 57 3.95 -14.74 -7.49
C ASN A 57 3.20 -13.51 -6.95
N GLY A 58 3.69 -12.31 -7.22
CA GLY A 58 3.08 -11.04 -6.84
C GLY A 58 3.02 -10.77 -5.34
N LYS A 59 3.76 -11.51 -4.51
CA LYS A 59 3.74 -11.32 -3.05
C LYS A 59 4.57 -10.11 -2.65
N LEU A 60 3.91 -9.15 -1.97
CA LEU A 60 4.54 -8.01 -1.33
C LEU A 60 4.48 -8.20 0.19
N ARG A 61 5.61 -8.02 0.83
CA ARG A 61 5.72 -7.98 2.30
C ARG A 61 6.57 -6.80 2.71
N ILE A 62 6.05 -6.03 3.67
CA ILE A 62 6.76 -4.93 4.31
C ILE A 62 6.82 -5.25 5.79
N ASP A 63 8.02 -5.28 6.35
CA ASP A 63 8.24 -5.44 7.78
C ASP A 63 8.58 -4.07 8.35
N GLN A 64 7.87 -3.66 9.38
CA GLN A 64 8.01 -2.42 10.13
C GLN A 64 8.06 -1.16 9.24
N ILE A 65 6.91 -0.54 9.06
CA ILE A 65 6.81 0.78 8.46
C ILE A 65 6.34 1.75 9.54
N ALA A 66 6.94 2.93 9.60
CA ALA A 66 6.53 4.00 10.49
C ALA A 66 6.50 5.33 9.74
N MET A 67 5.49 6.12 10.02
CA MET A 67 5.34 7.51 9.61
C MET A 67 5.48 8.40 10.84
N LEU A 68 6.37 9.37 10.76
CA LEU A 68 6.60 10.30 11.84
C LEU A 68 5.62 11.49 11.78
N GLU A 69 5.53 12.22 12.90
CA GLU A 69 4.89 13.53 12.92
C GLU A 69 5.65 14.54 12.03
N PRO A 70 5.04 15.67 11.64
CA PRO A 70 5.70 16.66 10.78
C PRO A 70 7.03 17.19 11.28
N ASP A 71 7.23 17.18 12.59
CA ASP A 71 8.46 17.62 13.27
C ASP A 71 9.50 16.50 13.44
N ASP A 72 9.21 15.30 12.91
CA ASP A 72 10.03 14.09 13.03
C ASP A 72 10.28 13.61 14.49
N SER A 73 9.51 14.10 15.46
CA SER A 73 9.79 13.84 16.89
C SER A 73 9.23 12.50 17.37
N THR A 74 8.03 12.18 16.96
CA THR A 74 7.31 10.99 17.42
C THR A 74 6.65 10.25 16.25
N THR A 75 6.23 9.02 16.51
CA THR A 75 5.52 8.22 15.53
C THR A 75 4.04 8.62 15.50
N PHE A 76 3.55 9.03 14.32
CA PHE A 76 2.15 9.25 14.05
C PHE A 76 1.42 7.93 13.80
N ALA A 77 1.95 7.13 12.88
CA ALA A 77 1.38 5.84 12.52
C ALA A 77 2.49 4.82 12.26
N SER A 78 2.24 3.58 12.58
CA SER A 78 3.15 2.48 12.23
C SER A 78 2.38 1.18 12.02
N LEU A 79 3.04 0.20 11.43
CA LEU A 79 2.56 -1.17 11.38
C LEU A 79 3.72 -2.15 11.48
N GLY A 80 3.49 -3.27 12.15
CA GLY A 80 4.49 -4.32 12.33
C GLY A 80 4.75 -5.08 11.05
N ASN A 81 3.68 -5.60 10.42
CA ASN A 81 3.79 -6.31 9.16
C ASN A 81 2.65 -5.94 8.22
N PHE A 82 2.99 -5.75 6.96
CA PHE A 82 2.07 -5.65 5.85
C PHE A 82 2.33 -6.78 4.88
N TYR A 83 1.29 -7.49 4.50
CA TYR A 83 1.37 -8.54 3.49
C TYR A 83 0.23 -8.43 2.50
N THR A 84 0.55 -8.55 1.22
CA THR A 84 -0.45 -8.64 0.17
C THR A 84 0.05 -9.48 -1.00
N ARG A 85 -0.88 -9.91 -1.85
CA ARG A 85 -0.61 -10.55 -3.13
C ARG A 85 -1.32 -9.79 -4.24
N ILE A 86 -0.54 -9.33 -5.22
CA ILE A 86 -1.01 -8.60 -6.39
C ILE A 86 -0.95 -9.54 -7.59
N HIS A 87 -2.03 -9.68 -8.32
CA HIS A 87 -2.06 -10.40 -9.57
C HIS A 87 -1.41 -9.58 -10.68
N LEU A 88 -0.32 -10.09 -11.25
CA LEU A 88 0.47 -9.33 -12.23
C LEU A 88 -0.14 -9.34 -13.64
N LEU A 89 -0.86 -10.39 -14.04
CA LEU A 89 -1.47 -10.48 -15.36
C LEU A 89 -2.58 -9.42 -15.59
N PRO A 90 -3.48 -9.14 -14.64
CA PRO A 90 -4.46 -8.07 -14.78
C PRO A 90 -3.86 -6.68 -15.00
N LEU A 91 -2.62 -6.41 -14.53
CA LEU A 91 -1.94 -5.14 -14.74
C LEU A 91 -1.77 -4.80 -16.23
N LEU A 92 -1.61 -5.80 -17.09
CA LEU A 92 -1.55 -5.61 -18.55
C LEU A 92 -2.86 -5.04 -19.15
N ARG A 93 -3.96 -5.11 -18.38
CA ARG A 93 -5.27 -4.58 -18.73
C ARG A 93 -5.67 -3.39 -17.86
N GLN A 94 -4.70 -2.72 -17.23
CA GLN A 94 -4.92 -1.58 -16.32
C GLN A 94 -5.82 -1.93 -15.13
N ARG A 95 -5.77 -3.19 -14.67
CA ARG A 95 -6.53 -3.66 -13.54
C ARG A 95 -5.57 -4.14 -12.45
N ILE A 96 -5.68 -3.57 -11.25
CA ILE A 96 -4.94 -3.99 -10.06
C ILE A 96 -5.87 -4.92 -9.27
N HIS A 97 -5.54 -6.20 -9.23
CA HIS A 97 -6.28 -7.18 -8.44
C HIS A 97 -5.43 -7.68 -7.29
N ILE A 98 -5.95 -7.54 -6.08
CA ILE A 98 -5.30 -7.86 -4.80
C ILE A 98 -6.15 -8.90 -4.08
N ASP A 99 -5.57 -10.09 -3.80
CA ASP A 99 -6.29 -11.17 -3.10
C ASP A 99 -6.67 -10.78 -1.68
N ALA A 100 -5.67 -10.34 -0.92
CA ALA A 100 -5.87 -9.97 0.48
C ALA A 100 -4.83 -8.94 0.91
N VAL A 101 -5.25 -8.02 1.77
CA VAL A 101 -4.40 -7.08 2.49
C VAL A 101 -4.40 -7.50 3.95
N LEU A 102 -3.26 -7.98 4.45
CA LEU A 102 -3.08 -8.34 5.86
C LEU A 102 -2.20 -7.29 6.52
N ILE A 103 -2.71 -6.67 7.57
CA ILE A 103 -2.03 -5.66 8.37
C ILE A 103 -1.95 -6.17 9.79
N ASP A 104 -0.73 -6.35 10.29
CA ASP A 104 -0.49 -6.81 11.65
C ASP A 104 0.14 -5.71 12.49
N LYS A 105 -0.41 -5.51 13.67
CA LYS A 105 0.01 -4.49 14.65
C LYS A 105 0.06 -3.08 14.06
N PRO A 106 -1.02 -2.59 13.42
CA PRO A 106 -1.09 -1.17 13.10
C PRO A 106 -1.23 -0.37 14.40
N TYR A 107 -0.47 0.72 14.46
CA TYR A 107 -0.52 1.70 15.52
C TYR A 107 -0.85 3.06 14.95
N LEU A 108 -1.78 3.77 15.57
CA LEU A 108 -2.14 5.14 15.20
C LEU A 108 -2.20 6.02 16.44
N ASN A 109 -1.49 7.14 16.40
CA ASN A 109 -1.48 8.13 17.46
C ASN A 109 -2.18 9.41 16.97
N VAL A 110 -3.37 9.64 17.48
CA VAL A 110 -4.19 10.80 17.15
C VAL A 110 -4.22 11.75 18.33
N TYR A 111 -3.92 13.02 18.11
CA TYR A 111 -4.20 14.05 19.10
C TYR A 111 -4.96 15.21 18.49
N GLN A 112 -5.78 15.82 19.32
CA GLN A 112 -6.61 16.97 18.99
C GLN A 112 -6.24 18.14 19.88
N ASP A 113 -6.05 19.32 19.31
CA ASP A 113 -5.91 20.59 20.02
C ASP A 113 -6.96 21.58 19.49
N GLY A 114 -8.01 21.77 20.28
CA GLY A 114 -9.19 22.54 19.89
C GLY A 114 -9.93 21.87 18.74
N THR A 115 -9.91 22.50 17.58
CA THR A 115 -10.52 21.98 16.33
C THR A 115 -9.53 21.32 15.39
N SER A 116 -8.24 21.37 15.71
CA SER A 116 -7.16 20.85 14.85
C SER A 116 -6.72 19.46 15.29
N PHE A 117 -6.48 18.60 14.31
CA PHE A 117 -5.93 17.27 14.49
C PHE A 117 -4.50 17.19 13.96
N ASN A 118 -3.71 16.31 14.56
CA ASN A 118 -2.35 16.06 14.08
C ASN A 118 -2.26 15.46 12.68
N PHE A 119 -3.36 15.15 12.02
CA PHE A 119 -3.40 14.64 10.64
C PHE A 119 -4.04 15.62 9.64
N ASP A 120 -4.33 16.88 10.03
CA ASP A 120 -4.96 17.87 9.15
C ASP A 120 -4.10 18.21 7.92
N ASP A 121 -2.78 18.16 8.06
CA ASP A 121 -1.82 18.30 6.95
C ASP A 121 -2.01 17.21 5.89
N LEU A 122 -2.23 15.96 6.32
CA LEU A 122 -2.50 14.84 5.42
C LEU A 122 -3.85 14.99 4.73
N LEU A 123 -4.90 15.39 5.47
CA LEU A 123 -6.21 15.65 4.88
C LEU A 123 -6.12 16.77 3.83
N THR A 124 -5.46 17.86 4.16
CA THR A 124 -5.25 18.97 3.23
C THR A 124 -4.51 18.53 1.98
N ARG A 125 -3.49 17.70 2.13
CA ARG A 125 -2.68 17.24 1.01
C ARG A 125 -3.39 16.28 0.08
N PHE A 126 -4.20 15.36 0.63
CA PHE A 126 -4.81 14.27 -0.15
C PHE A 126 -6.28 14.50 -0.51
N LEU A 127 -7.00 15.33 0.25
CA LEU A 127 -8.42 15.56 0.04
C LEU A 127 -8.74 16.93 -0.58
N THR A 128 -7.78 17.86 -0.61
CA THR A 128 -7.98 19.12 -1.36
C THR A 128 -7.99 18.76 -2.86
N PRO A 129 -9.08 19.02 -3.58
CA PRO A 129 -9.10 18.79 -5.02
C PRO A 129 -7.98 19.64 -5.65
N ALA A 130 -7.01 18.98 -6.27
CA ALA A 130 -6.11 19.69 -7.18
C ALA A 130 -7.00 20.33 -8.24
N ASP A 131 -6.86 21.66 -8.44
CA ASP A 131 -7.61 22.44 -9.41
C ASP A 131 -7.86 21.62 -10.66
N THR A 132 -9.13 21.49 -11.02
CA THR A 132 -9.62 20.67 -12.12
C THR A 132 -9.00 21.12 -13.44
N VAL A 133 -7.85 20.61 -13.72
CA VAL A 133 -7.44 20.43 -15.11
C VAL A 133 -8.29 19.26 -15.62
N GLU A 134 -9.24 19.55 -16.51
CA GLU A 134 -9.99 18.54 -17.25
C GLU A 134 -8.96 17.55 -17.85
N LYS A 135 -8.71 16.46 -17.14
CA LYS A 135 -7.97 15.34 -17.70
C LYS A 135 -8.91 14.72 -18.72
N ALA A 136 -8.49 14.73 -19.98
CA ALA A 136 -9.06 13.89 -21.02
C ALA A 136 -9.34 12.48 -20.46
N PRO A 137 -10.39 11.77 -20.88
CA PRO A 137 -10.77 10.47 -20.34
C PRO A 137 -9.64 9.47 -20.56
N SER A 138 -8.72 9.41 -19.62
CA SER A 138 -7.76 8.32 -19.53
C SER A 138 -8.54 7.10 -19.05
N ASN A 139 -8.36 5.99 -19.71
CA ASN A 139 -8.95 4.71 -19.29
C ASN A 139 -8.53 4.46 -17.82
N PRO A 140 -9.44 4.61 -16.84
CA PRO A 140 -9.05 4.63 -15.44
C PRO A 140 -8.57 3.23 -15.03
N TRP A 141 -7.49 3.19 -14.24
CA TRP A 141 -7.09 1.96 -13.55
C TRP A 141 -8.20 1.53 -12.60
N THR A 142 -8.58 0.26 -12.67
CA THR A 142 -9.50 -0.36 -11.70
C THR A 142 -8.70 -1.05 -10.61
N VAL A 143 -9.13 -0.90 -9.36
CA VAL A 143 -8.53 -1.56 -8.20
C VAL A 143 -9.59 -2.45 -7.56
N ASP A 144 -9.31 -3.74 -7.50
CA ASP A 144 -10.14 -4.76 -6.86
C ASP A 144 -9.35 -5.34 -5.69
N ILE A 145 -9.94 -5.34 -4.49
CA ILE A 145 -9.35 -5.93 -3.26
C ILE A 145 -10.38 -6.89 -2.70
N ASP A 146 -10.02 -8.17 -2.54
CA ASP A 146 -10.96 -9.20 -2.09
C ASP A 146 -11.17 -9.13 -0.57
N ASP A 147 -10.07 -9.12 0.20
CA ASP A 147 -10.10 -9.14 1.65
C ASP A 147 -9.18 -8.08 2.27
N ILE A 148 -9.60 -7.48 3.39
CA ILE A 148 -8.75 -6.66 4.25
C ILE A 148 -8.85 -7.18 5.68
N LYS A 149 -7.71 -7.57 6.25
CA LYS A 149 -7.62 -8.07 7.63
C LYS A 149 -6.63 -7.24 8.42
N ILE A 150 -7.08 -6.78 9.57
CA ILE A 150 -6.26 -6.05 10.53
C ILE A 150 -6.23 -6.86 11.81
N HIS A 151 -5.05 -7.12 12.34
CA HIS A 151 -4.84 -7.85 13.59
C HIS A 151 -4.02 -7.05 14.57
N ASN A 152 -4.40 -7.13 15.85
CA ASN A 152 -3.68 -6.51 16.97
C ASN A 152 -3.47 -5.00 16.78
N GLY A 153 -4.47 -4.28 16.27
CA GLY A 153 -4.40 -2.84 16.06
C GLY A 153 -4.41 -2.06 17.39
N GLU A 154 -3.68 -0.95 17.41
CA GLU A 154 -3.64 -0.03 18.53
C GLU A 154 -3.97 1.39 18.07
N LEU A 155 -4.87 2.06 18.78
CA LEU A 155 -5.24 3.46 18.56
C LEU A 155 -5.12 4.22 19.86
N THR A 156 -4.31 5.28 19.85
CA THR A 156 -4.27 6.27 20.94
C THR A 156 -4.90 7.57 20.47
N TYR A 157 -5.85 8.08 21.24
CA TYR A 157 -6.43 9.40 21.01
C TYR A 157 -6.21 10.27 22.24
N LYS A 158 -5.71 11.48 22.05
CA LYS A 158 -5.44 12.46 23.12
C LYS A 158 -6.10 13.80 22.82
N ASP A 159 -6.98 14.24 23.74
CA ASP A 159 -7.49 15.61 23.79
C ASP A 159 -6.52 16.49 24.59
N MET A 160 -5.80 17.39 23.90
CA MET A 160 -4.77 18.23 24.52
C MET A 160 -5.38 19.29 25.45
N GLN A 161 -6.59 19.79 25.14
CA GLN A 161 -7.24 20.82 25.94
C GLN A 161 -7.80 20.25 27.24
N ARG A 162 -8.39 19.05 27.17
CA ARG A 162 -8.96 18.36 28.33
C ARG A 162 -7.96 17.51 29.07
N ASN A 163 -6.76 17.33 28.49
CA ASN A 163 -5.71 16.44 28.98
C ASN A 163 -6.22 15.01 29.28
N VAL A 164 -7.04 14.49 28.37
CA VAL A 164 -7.61 13.15 28.46
C VAL A 164 -7.02 12.29 27.34
N THR A 165 -6.68 11.05 27.68
CA THR A 165 -6.16 10.07 26.71
C THR A 165 -7.03 8.81 26.75
N TRP A 166 -7.41 8.33 25.56
CA TRP A 166 -8.06 7.04 25.37
C TRP A 166 -7.14 6.14 24.56
N GLY A 167 -7.00 4.90 24.97
CA GLY A 167 -6.26 3.86 24.26
C GLY A 167 -7.20 2.70 23.93
N PHE A 168 -7.09 2.23 22.67
CA PHE A 168 -7.77 1.03 22.19
C PHE A 168 -6.67 0.08 21.73
N ASN A 169 -6.70 -1.13 22.26
CA ASN A 169 -5.70 -2.16 21.95
C ASN A 169 -6.40 -3.40 21.41
N GLU A 170 -5.65 -4.28 20.77
CA GLU A 170 -6.14 -5.57 20.26
C GLU A 170 -7.35 -5.41 19.31
N LEU A 171 -7.28 -4.38 18.45
CA LEU A 171 -8.31 -4.15 17.44
C LEU A 171 -8.13 -5.14 16.29
N ASP A 172 -9.13 -5.98 16.06
CA ASP A 172 -9.19 -6.90 14.95
C ASP A 172 -10.34 -6.51 14.02
N ILE A 173 -10.03 -6.40 12.71
CA ILE A 173 -11.00 -6.09 11.66
C ILE A 173 -10.87 -7.10 10.55
N ASP A 174 -11.98 -7.69 10.13
CA ASP A 174 -12.08 -8.57 8.97
C ASP A 174 -13.13 -8.02 8.02
N ALA A 175 -12.67 -7.44 6.91
CA ALA A 175 -13.53 -6.84 5.89
C ALA A 175 -13.39 -7.60 4.58
N VAL A 176 -14.49 -8.16 4.09
CA VAL A 176 -14.58 -8.89 2.82
C VAL A 176 -15.25 -8.01 1.77
N SER A 177 -14.66 -7.92 0.59
CA SER A 177 -15.28 -7.22 -0.54
C SER A 177 -16.37 -8.06 -1.18
N TYR A 178 -17.60 -7.56 -1.16
CA TYR A 178 -18.77 -8.22 -1.80
C TYR A 178 -18.95 -7.84 -3.28
N THR A 179 -17.91 -7.43 -3.99
CA THR A 179 -18.04 -7.01 -5.39
C THR A 179 -18.43 -8.14 -6.37
N HIS A 180 -18.60 -9.38 -5.92
CA HIS A 180 -19.06 -10.53 -6.71
C HIS A 180 -20.51 -10.92 -6.52
N LEU A 181 -21.31 -10.18 -5.79
CA LEU A 181 -22.78 -10.36 -5.86
C LEU A 181 -23.28 -9.76 -7.17
N ARG A 182 -23.08 -10.45 -8.29
CA ARG A 182 -24.01 -10.34 -9.40
C ARG A 182 -25.36 -10.78 -8.83
N ALA A 183 -26.31 -9.85 -8.79
CA ALA A 183 -27.69 -10.19 -8.60
C ALA A 183 -28.03 -11.31 -9.57
N HIS A 184 -28.28 -12.51 -9.07
CA HIS A 184 -29.10 -13.47 -9.76
C HIS A 184 -30.46 -12.78 -9.87
N GLU A 185 -30.75 -12.23 -11.03
CA GLU A 185 -32.11 -11.89 -11.38
C GLU A 185 -32.91 -13.14 -11.15
N THR A 186 -33.75 -13.11 -10.16
CA THR A 186 -34.85 -14.01 -10.00
C THR A 186 -35.75 -13.80 -11.22
N ASP A 187 -35.57 -14.63 -12.23
CA ASP A 187 -36.61 -14.81 -13.25
C ASP A 187 -37.85 -15.28 -12.51
N SER A 188 -38.75 -14.34 -12.35
CA SER A 188 -40.04 -14.49 -11.76
C SER A 188 -40.91 -15.40 -12.64
N TYR A 189 -41.57 -16.29 -11.97
CA TYR A 189 -42.72 -17.03 -12.45
C TYR A 189 -43.81 -16.09 -12.93
N LEU A 190 -44.29 -16.33 -14.15
CA LEU A 190 -45.69 -16.25 -14.56
C LEU A 190 -45.94 -17.31 -15.61
#